data_d4c5396077c614038095674682e8e259
#
_entry.id   d4c5396077c614038095674682e8e259
#
_cell.length_a   1.000
_cell.length_b   1.000
_cell.length_c   1.000
_cell.angle_alpha   90.00
_cell.angle_beta   90.00
_cell.angle_gamma   90.00
#
_symmetry.space_group_name_H-M   'P 1'
#
loop_
_entity.id
_entity.type
_entity.pdbx_description
1 polymer ?
#
loop_
_entity_poly.entity_id
_entity_poly.type
_entity_poly.pdbx_seq_one_letter_code
_entity_poly.pdbx_strand_id
1 'polypeptide(L)'
;MSAPGTSVAADGVGGAGASRPIPSGGRKAVSSVLWAVLVPTVLLLGSAIGQWMTWLGVVVALVAIAVAACVVGGSWHRAGAATLVSFAGFALMLFAGPAMYEAYMKTVGEPVDAVVTQVTDRDQRRGPDMFCTVRELGGGRDTYEVSQQENCFGQARPGDRVEIRKDPLGLLDPRLPDSPDQRNTTQITIAVTAGLTLLVAASTFYGGQRRRG
;
A
#
# COMPACT_ATOMS: atom_id res chain seq x y z
N MET A 1 -10.69 -49.71 66.74
CA MET A 1 -10.73 -48.23 66.58
C MET A 1 -11.05 -47.94 65.18
N SER A 2 -12.33 -47.70 64.85
CA SER A 2 -12.83 -47.47 63.51
C SER A 2 -13.00 -45.95 63.27
N ALA A 3 -12.38 -45.39 62.25
CA ALA A 3 -12.55 -44.01 61.90
C ALA A 3 -13.73 -43.85 60.90
N PRO A 4 -14.61 -42.82 61.08
CA PRO A 4 -15.73 -42.59 60.18
C PRO A 4 -15.28 -41.90 58.88
N GLY A 5 -15.67 -42.48 57.76
CA GLY A 5 -15.49 -41.88 56.44
C GLY A 5 -16.46 -40.72 56.22
N THR A 6 -15.90 -39.57 55.95
CA THR A 6 -16.65 -38.37 55.54
C THR A 6 -16.85 -38.40 54.00
N SER A 7 -18.07 -38.69 53.55
CA SER A 7 -18.46 -38.55 52.15
C SER A 7 -18.68 -37.07 51.81
N VAL A 8 -17.80 -36.51 50.99
CA VAL A 8 -17.99 -35.18 50.40
C VAL A 8 -18.90 -35.32 49.19
N ALA A 9 -20.11 -34.79 49.29
CA ALA A 9 -21.03 -34.65 48.19
C ALA A 9 -20.45 -33.62 47.21
N ALA A 10 -20.14 -34.06 45.97
CA ALA A 10 -19.77 -33.18 44.87
C ALA A 10 -21.05 -32.56 44.30
N ASP A 11 -21.35 -31.34 44.75
CA ASP A 11 -22.35 -30.51 44.07
C ASP A 11 -21.88 -30.21 42.64
N GLY A 12 -22.52 -30.91 41.69
CA GLY A 12 -22.37 -30.65 40.26
C GLY A 12 -22.96 -29.29 39.91
N VAL A 13 -22.13 -28.27 39.89
CA VAL A 13 -22.46 -26.99 39.24
C VAL A 13 -22.55 -27.25 37.76
N GLY A 14 -23.75 -27.59 37.29
CA GLY A 14 -24.13 -27.64 35.88
C GLY A 14 -24.04 -26.22 35.28
N GLY A 15 -22.85 -25.79 34.93
CA GLY A 15 -22.66 -24.61 34.10
C GLY A 15 -23.30 -24.84 32.76
N ALA A 16 -24.50 -24.27 32.57
CA ALA A 16 -25.13 -24.15 31.24
C ALA A 16 -24.17 -23.39 30.33
N GLY A 17 -23.31 -24.11 29.66
CA GLY A 17 -22.45 -23.61 28.62
C GLY A 17 -23.32 -22.98 27.52
N ALA A 18 -23.48 -21.68 27.56
CA ALA A 18 -24.14 -20.94 26.49
C ALA A 18 -23.43 -21.31 25.18
N SER A 19 -24.04 -22.21 24.41
CA SER A 19 -23.56 -22.62 23.09
C SER A 19 -23.54 -21.39 22.23
N ARG A 20 -22.32 -20.85 22.01
CA ARG A 20 -22.12 -19.73 21.06
C ARG A 20 -22.66 -20.19 19.72
N PRO A 21 -23.58 -19.39 19.09
CA PRO A 21 -24.17 -19.77 17.81
C PRO A 21 -23.06 -19.93 16.79
N ILE A 22 -22.91 -21.11 16.22
CA ILE A 22 -21.97 -21.42 15.14
C ILE A 22 -22.34 -20.52 13.97
N PRO A 23 -21.45 -19.59 13.54
CA PRO A 23 -21.80 -18.70 12.46
C PRO A 23 -22.11 -19.51 11.22
N SER A 24 -23.30 -19.28 10.63
CA SER A 24 -23.75 -19.93 9.39
C SER A 24 -22.69 -19.74 8.30
N GLY A 25 -22.48 -20.74 7.43
CA GLY A 25 -21.45 -20.68 6.36
C GLY A 25 -21.51 -19.39 5.54
N GLY A 26 -22.71 -18.83 5.33
CA GLY A 26 -22.92 -17.56 4.66
C GLY A 26 -22.27 -16.37 5.36
N ARG A 27 -22.34 -16.27 6.69
CA ARG A 27 -21.70 -15.18 7.44
C ARG A 27 -20.17 -15.24 7.38
N LYS A 28 -19.59 -16.44 7.33
CA LYS A 28 -18.15 -16.62 7.15
C LYS A 28 -17.70 -16.15 5.77
N ALA A 29 -18.46 -16.48 4.72
CA ALA A 29 -18.17 -16.08 3.35
C ALA A 29 -18.24 -14.54 3.19
N VAL A 30 -19.32 -13.92 3.63
CA VAL A 30 -19.50 -12.45 3.55
C VAL A 30 -18.37 -11.71 4.29
N SER A 31 -18.06 -12.12 5.51
CA SER A 31 -16.97 -11.50 6.28
C SER A 31 -15.60 -11.68 5.59
N SER A 32 -15.34 -12.84 4.98
CA SER A 32 -14.08 -13.09 4.27
C SER A 32 -13.95 -12.23 3.02
N VAL A 33 -15.03 -12.06 2.25
CA VAL A 33 -15.08 -11.17 1.09
C VAL A 33 -14.88 -9.72 1.53
N LEU A 34 -15.57 -9.28 2.58
CA LEU A 34 -15.43 -7.91 3.10
C LEU A 34 -13.97 -7.59 3.47
N TRP A 35 -13.29 -8.47 4.21
CA TRP A 35 -11.90 -8.28 4.57
C TRP A 35 -10.95 -8.38 3.37
N ALA A 36 -11.23 -9.27 2.40
CA ALA A 36 -10.45 -9.41 1.18
C ALA A 36 -10.50 -8.16 0.28
N VAL A 37 -11.57 -7.38 0.35
CA VAL A 37 -11.70 -6.10 -0.36
C VAL A 37 -11.17 -4.96 0.50
N LEU A 38 -11.55 -4.91 1.78
CA LEU A 38 -11.22 -3.80 2.67
C LEU A 38 -9.70 -3.63 2.85
N VAL A 39 -8.96 -4.72 3.10
CA VAL A 39 -7.52 -4.64 3.39
C VAL A 39 -6.74 -4.05 2.21
N PRO A 40 -6.80 -4.59 0.99
CA PRO A 40 -6.07 -3.99 -0.13
C PRO A 40 -6.55 -2.58 -0.45
N THR A 41 -7.85 -2.28 -0.32
CA THR A 41 -8.37 -0.92 -0.55
C THR A 41 -7.76 0.08 0.42
N VAL A 42 -7.70 -0.23 1.72
CA VAL A 42 -7.08 0.67 2.72
C VAL A 42 -5.58 0.82 2.46
N LEU A 43 -4.88 -0.23 2.04
CA LEU A 43 -3.46 -0.15 1.68
C LEU A 43 -3.23 0.76 0.45
N LEU A 44 -4.05 0.64 -0.59
CA LEU A 44 -3.98 1.50 -1.76
C LEU A 44 -4.29 2.96 -1.41
N LEU A 45 -5.33 3.21 -0.60
CA LEU A 45 -5.65 4.56 -0.13
C LEU A 45 -4.54 5.14 0.74
N GLY A 46 -3.96 4.34 1.64
CA GLY A 46 -2.80 4.75 2.44
C GLY A 46 -1.60 5.13 1.57
N SER A 47 -1.34 4.36 0.51
CA SER A 47 -0.28 4.67 -0.46
C SER A 47 -0.57 5.95 -1.25
N ALA A 48 -1.82 6.21 -1.63
CA ALA A 48 -2.24 7.45 -2.29
C ALA A 48 -2.08 8.67 -1.37
N ILE A 49 -2.53 8.57 -0.12
CA ILE A 49 -2.36 9.62 0.89
C ILE A 49 -0.87 9.89 1.14
N GLY A 50 -0.04 8.86 1.10
CA GLY A 50 1.40 8.96 1.28
C GLY A 50 2.10 9.82 0.22
N GLN A 51 1.50 10.08 -0.93
CA GLN A 51 2.03 11.01 -1.93
C GLN A 51 1.92 12.47 -1.48
N TRP A 52 0.95 12.81 -0.64
CA TRP A 52 0.77 14.17 -0.10
C TRP A 52 1.40 14.33 1.29
N MET A 53 1.20 13.32 2.14
CA MET A 53 1.70 13.30 3.53
C MET A 53 2.32 11.93 3.82
N THR A 54 3.59 11.79 3.49
CA THR A 54 4.31 10.49 3.56
C THR A 54 4.15 9.79 4.91
N TRP A 55 4.33 10.51 6.02
CA TRP A 55 4.22 9.93 7.35
C TRP A 55 2.80 9.40 7.65
N LEU A 56 1.75 10.12 7.22
CA LEU A 56 0.36 9.72 7.43
C LEU A 56 0.03 8.46 6.61
N GLY A 57 0.43 8.42 5.34
CA GLY A 57 0.26 7.26 4.49
C GLY A 57 0.95 6.02 5.04
N VAL A 58 2.18 6.17 5.54
CA VAL A 58 2.94 5.09 6.19
C VAL A 58 2.20 4.59 7.44
N VAL A 59 1.74 5.48 8.32
CA VAL A 59 1.01 5.09 9.54
C VAL A 59 -0.27 4.34 9.19
N VAL A 60 -1.07 4.86 8.26
CA VAL A 60 -2.32 4.20 7.81
C VAL A 60 -2.05 2.80 7.27
N ALA A 61 -1.05 2.65 6.40
CA ALA A 61 -0.70 1.37 5.81
C ALA A 61 -0.18 0.37 6.86
N LEU A 62 0.68 0.79 7.77
CA LEU A 62 1.20 -0.08 8.85
C LEU A 62 0.10 -0.52 9.80
N VAL A 63 -0.82 0.37 10.17
CA VAL A 63 -1.99 0.03 11.00
C VAL A 63 -2.87 -0.98 10.27
N ALA A 64 -3.14 -0.77 8.96
CA ALA A 64 -3.93 -1.70 8.17
C ALA A 64 -3.29 -3.11 8.11
N ILE A 65 -1.96 -3.18 7.88
CA ILE A 65 -1.22 -4.45 7.88
C ILE A 65 -1.29 -5.12 9.26
N ALA A 66 -1.07 -4.37 10.35
CA ALA A 66 -1.12 -4.90 11.70
C ALA A 66 -2.52 -5.45 12.04
N VAL A 67 -3.58 -4.71 11.72
CA VAL A 67 -4.97 -5.15 11.93
C VAL A 67 -5.27 -6.40 11.11
N ALA A 68 -4.89 -6.42 9.82
CA ALA A 68 -5.08 -7.58 8.97
C ALA A 68 -4.34 -8.81 9.51
N ALA A 69 -3.08 -8.67 9.93
CA ALA A 69 -2.28 -9.73 10.53
C ALA A 69 -2.92 -10.25 11.84
N CYS A 70 -3.39 -9.35 12.72
CA CYS A 70 -4.08 -9.72 13.94
C CYS A 70 -5.40 -10.46 13.69
N VAL A 71 -6.18 -10.02 12.70
CA VAL A 71 -7.45 -10.69 12.33
C VAL A 71 -7.17 -12.06 11.72
N VAL A 72 -6.28 -12.16 10.73
CA VAL A 72 -5.99 -13.40 10.03
C VAL A 72 -5.20 -14.37 10.93
N GLY A 73 -4.20 -13.89 11.65
CA GLY A 73 -3.34 -14.69 12.50
C GLY A 73 -3.99 -15.06 13.82
N GLY A 74 -4.53 -14.07 14.53
CA GLY A 74 -5.12 -14.21 15.86
C GLY A 74 -6.55 -14.79 15.81
N SER A 75 -7.48 -14.04 15.18
CA SER A 75 -8.90 -14.44 15.21
C SER A 75 -9.19 -15.68 14.35
N TRP A 76 -8.47 -15.85 13.23
CA TRP A 76 -8.69 -16.97 12.32
C TRP A 76 -7.69 -18.11 12.51
N HIS A 77 -6.70 -17.95 13.37
CA HIS A 77 -5.67 -18.95 13.70
C HIS A 77 -4.92 -19.46 12.45
N ARG A 78 -4.57 -18.55 11.53
CA ARG A 78 -3.91 -18.85 10.24
C ARG A 78 -2.60 -18.09 10.10
N ALA A 79 -1.60 -18.48 10.87
CA ALA A 79 -0.28 -17.82 10.88
C ALA A 79 0.34 -17.66 9.49
N GLY A 80 0.30 -18.71 8.65
CA GLY A 80 0.86 -18.64 7.28
C GLY A 80 0.16 -17.61 6.40
N ALA A 81 -1.18 -17.50 6.46
CA ALA A 81 -1.91 -16.49 5.73
C ALA A 81 -1.63 -15.07 6.27
N ALA A 82 -1.51 -14.92 7.58
CA ALA A 82 -1.13 -13.65 8.21
C ALA A 82 0.26 -13.18 7.76
N THR A 83 1.23 -14.09 7.71
CA THR A 83 2.57 -13.80 7.20
C THR A 83 2.53 -13.33 5.75
N LEU A 84 1.81 -14.04 4.87
CA LEU A 84 1.66 -13.64 3.47
C LEU A 84 0.99 -12.26 3.32
N VAL A 85 -0.08 -11.99 4.07
CA VAL A 85 -0.76 -10.69 4.06
C VAL A 85 0.19 -9.60 4.52
N SER A 86 1.02 -9.84 5.54
CA SER A 86 1.96 -8.85 6.05
C SER A 86 3.06 -8.53 5.02
N PHE A 87 3.71 -9.55 4.45
CA PHE A 87 4.75 -9.33 3.45
C PHE A 87 4.21 -8.72 2.17
N ALA A 88 3.12 -9.25 1.62
CA ALA A 88 2.51 -8.73 0.41
C ALA A 88 1.92 -7.32 0.62
N GLY A 89 1.34 -7.04 1.79
CA GLY A 89 0.85 -5.73 2.17
C GLY A 89 1.96 -4.70 2.30
N PHE A 90 3.10 -5.07 2.89
CA PHE A 90 4.26 -4.21 2.98
C PHE A 90 4.86 -3.91 1.59
N ALA A 91 5.00 -4.96 0.75
CA ALA A 91 5.43 -4.78 -0.64
C ALA A 91 4.44 -3.89 -1.43
N LEU A 92 3.12 -4.11 -1.27
CA LEU A 92 2.10 -3.29 -1.90
C LEU A 92 2.22 -1.81 -1.49
N MET A 93 2.47 -1.52 -0.21
CA MET A 93 2.69 -0.16 0.26
C MET A 93 3.87 0.53 -0.46
N LEU A 94 4.96 -0.20 -0.72
CA LEU A 94 6.13 0.36 -1.39
C LEU A 94 5.91 0.61 -2.89
N PHE A 95 5.16 -0.27 -3.57
CA PHE A 95 4.98 -0.19 -5.02
C PHE A 95 3.75 0.58 -5.46
N ALA A 96 2.68 0.59 -4.65
CA ALA A 96 1.41 1.20 -5.05
C ALA A 96 1.49 2.73 -5.18
N GLY A 97 2.21 3.41 -4.30
CA GLY A 97 2.36 4.86 -4.33
C GLY A 97 2.97 5.35 -5.66
N PRO A 98 4.19 4.93 -5.99
CA PRO A 98 4.81 5.28 -7.28
C PRO A 98 3.98 4.86 -8.49
N ALA A 99 3.36 3.66 -8.46
CA ALA A 99 2.52 3.20 -9.57
C ALA A 99 1.29 4.09 -9.79
N MET A 100 0.62 4.50 -8.71
CA MET A 100 -0.55 5.37 -8.78
C MET A 100 -0.17 6.79 -9.22
N TYR A 101 0.92 7.34 -8.69
CA TYR A 101 1.45 8.63 -9.10
C TYR A 101 1.78 8.64 -10.60
N GLU A 102 2.53 7.65 -11.07
CA GLU A 102 2.91 7.53 -12.47
C GLU A 102 1.68 7.38 -13.38
N ALA A 103 0.73 6.51 -13.03
CA ALA A 103 -0.50 6.32 -13.78
C ALA A 103 -1.34 7.59 -13.82
N TYR A 104 -1.47 8.29 -12.69
CA TYR A 104 -2.19 9.56 -12.61
C TYR A 104 -1.56 10.63 -13.49
N MET A 105 -0.25 10.87 -13.37
CA MET A 105 0.46 11.88 -14.16
C MET A 105 0.43 11.59 -15.65
N LYS A 106 0.45 10.32 -16.06
CA LYS A 106 0.34 9.94 -17.49
C LYS A 106 -1.07 10.10 -18.07
N THR A 107 -2.11 9.96 -17.23
CA THR A 107 -3.51 10.00 -17.70
C THR A 107 -4.17 11.36 -17.54
N VAL A 108 -3.88 12.06 -16.44
CA VAL A 108 -4.54 13.30 -16.03
C VAL A 108 -3.61 14.51 -16.14
N GLY A 109 -2.29 14.30 -15.98
CA GLY A 109 -1.31 15.38 -16.01
C GLY A 109 -1.33 16.16 -17.32
N GLU A 110 -1.32 17.49 -17.25
CA GLU A 110 -1.27 18.39 -18.39
C GLU A 110 0.16 18.50 -18.92
N PRO A 111 0.38 18.35 -20.24
CA PRO A 111 1.68 18.55 -20.85
C PRO A 111 2.05 20.05 -20.86
N VAL A 112 3.21 20.38 -20.37
CA VAL A 112 3.74 21.74 -20.33
C VAL A 112 5.17 21.77 -20.84
N ASP A 113 5.49 22.69 -21.74
CA ASP A 113 6.86 22.89 -22.24
C ASP A 113 7.73 23.53 -21.15
N ALA A 114 8.86 22.92 -20.89
CA ALA A 114 9.82 23.40 -19.90
C ALA A 114 11.26 23.27 -20.42
N VAL A 115 12.18 23.97 -19.76
CA VAL A 115 13.62 23.84 -19.99
C VAL A 115 14.30 23.38 -18.70
N VAL A 116 15.17 22.41 -18.80
CA VAL A 116 16.03 21.98 -17.69
C VAL A 116 17.09 23.04 -17.47
N THR A 117 17.09 23.66 -16.30
CA THR A 117 18.06 24.72 -15.96
C THR A 117 19.27 24.16 -15.22
N GLN A 118 19.07 23.14 -14.40
CA GLN A 118 20.12 22.53 -13.61
C GLN A 118 19.84 21.06 -13.34
N VAL A 119 20.88 20.26 -13.31
CA VAL A 119 20.83 18.87 -12.82
C VAL A 119 21.86 18.77 -11.68
N THR A 120 21.41 18.35 -10.51
CA THR A 120 22.23 18.29 -9.30
C THR A 120 22.19 16.85 -8.78
N ASP A 121 23.37 16.29 -8.58
CA ASP A 121 23.58 15.07 -7.80
C ASP A 121 23.96 15.49 -6.37
N ARG A 122 23.14 15.09 -5.39
CA ARG A 122 23.36 15.46 -3.98
C ARG A 122 24.11 14.38 -3.21
N ASP A 123 24.41 13.24 -3.84
CA ASP A 123 25.11 12.09 -3.23
C ASP A 123 24.60 11.76 -1.81
N GLN A 124 23.27 11.69 -1.68
CA GLN A 124 22.62 11.48 -0.39
C GLN A 124 22.59 9.98 -0.06
N ARG A 125 23.02 9.63 1.15
CA ARG A 125 22.96 8.22 1.63
C ARG A 125 21.55 7.68 1.79
N ARG A 126 20.52 8.52 1.81
CA ARG A 126 19.10 8.17 1.95
C ARG A 126 18.26 9.19 1.19
N GLY A 127 17.31 8.68 0.42
CA GLY A 127 16.42 9.50 -0.42
C GLY A 127 16.91 9.61 -1.86
N PRO A 128 16.23 10.41 -2.67
CA PRO A 128 16.63 10.64 -4.06
C PRO A 128 17.96 11.43 -4.11
N ASP A 129 18.86 11.00 -4.99
CA ASP A 129 20.17 11.63 -5.17
C ASP A 129 20.15 12.67 -6.29
N MET A 130 19.42 12.38 -7.39
CA MET A 130 19.35 13.25 -8.56
C MET A 130 18.14 14.17 -8.49
N PHE A 131 18.41 15.45 -8.77
CA PHE A 131 17.40 16.51 -8.84
C PHE A 131 17.56 17.29 -10.13
N CYS A 132 16.47 17.49 -10.86
CA CYS A 132 16.38 18.31 -12.05
C CYS A 132 15.59 19.57 -11.74
N THR A 133 16.21 20.75 -11.90
CA THR A 133 15.49 22.02 -11.84
C THR A 133 14.96 22.34 -13.22
N VAL A 134 13.64 22.45 -13.36
CA VAL A 134 12.98 22.76 -14.63
C VAL A 134 12.21 24.06 -14.52
N ARG A 135 12.24 24.86 -15.60
CA ARG A 135 11.52 26.11 -15.70
C ARG A 135 10.52 26.06 -16.85
N GLU A 136 9.29 26.41 -16.58
CA GLU A 136 8.20 26.48 -17.55
C GLU A 136 8.46 27.56 -18.62
N LEU A 137 8.13 27.27 -19.90
CA LEU A 137 8.39 28.17 -21.03
C LEU A 137 7.14 28.97 -21.47
N GLY A 138 5.95 28.62 -21.06
CA GLY A 138 4.69 29.07 -21.65
C GLY A 138 3.88 30.10 -20.87
N GLY A 139 4.48 31.08 -20.19
CA GLY A 139 3.75 32.18 -19.52
C GLY A 139 3.75 32.13 -18.00
N GLY A 140 4.01 30.99 -17.36
CA GLY A 140 4.45 30.88 -15.99
C GLY A 140 5.97 31.04 -15.92
N ARG A 141 6.48 31.72 -14.89
CA ARG A 141 7.92 31.70 -14.59
C ARG A 141 8.23 30.69 -13.47
N ASP A 142 7.36 29.69 -13.36
CA ASP A 142 7.47 28.72 -12.27
C ASP A 142 8.66 27.81 -12.51
N THR A 143 9.40 27.61 -11.43
CA THR A 143 10.56 26.72 -11.39
C THR A 143 10.23 25.58 -10.44
N TYR A 144 10.41 24.36 -10.91
CA TYR A 144 10.13 23.13 -10.17
C TYR A 144 11.44 22.38 -9.94
N GLU A 145 11.57 21.79 -8.77
CA GLU A 145 12.63 20.83 -8.47
C GLU A 145 12.04 19.41 -8.56
N VAL A 146 12.45 18.66 -9.54
CA VAL A 146 11.96 17.31 -9.87
C VAL A 146 13.01 16.30 -9.43
N SER A 147 12.63 15.35 -8.59
CA SER A 147 13.52 14.31 -8.07
C SER A 147 13.47 13.02 -8.91
N GLN A 148 14.19 12.00 -8.45
CA GLN A 148 14.12 10.65 -9.04
C GLN A 148 12.71 10.06 -8.97
N GLN A 149 11.91 10.43 -7.97
CA GLN A 149 10.53 9.95 -7.84
C GLN A 149 9.65 10.47 -8.98
N GLU A 150 9.92 11.69 -9.44
CA GLU A 150 9.27 12.34 -10.57
C GLU A 150 10.04 12.14 -11.88
N ASN A 151 10.88 11.12 -11.93
CA ASN A 151 11.61 10.65 -13.12
C ASN A 151 12.86 11.47 -13.52
N CYS A 152 13.55 12.14 -12.58
CA CYS A 152 14.87 12.73 -12.83
C CYS A 152 15.99 11.73 -12.53
N PHE A 153 16.48 11.01 -13.55
CA PHE A 153 17.58 10.03 -13.43
C PHE A 153 18.85 10.48 -14.19
N GLY A 154 19.00 11.78 -14.45
CA GLY A 154 20.16 12.31 -15.20
C GLY A 154 20.07 12.11 -16.71
N GLN A 155 18.93 11.71 -17.25
CA GLN A 155 18.67 11.60 -18.68
C GLN A 155 18.58 12.96 -19.38
N ALA A 156 18.23 14.00 -18.64
CA ALA A 156 18.13 15.37 -19.14
C ALA A 156 19.40 16.17 -18.80
N ARG A 157 19.78 17.10 -19.66
CA ARG A 157 20.92 18.00 -19.49
C ARG A 157 20.45 19.43 -19.33
N PRO A 158 21.21 20.29 -18.64
CA PRO A 158 20.93 21.73 -18.62
C PRO A 158 20.85 22.30 -20.04
N GLY A 159 19.75 23.00 -20.32
CA GLY A 159 19.43 23.56 -21.64
C GLY A 159 18.47 22.69 -22.49
N ASP A 160 18.23 21.44 -22.09
CA ASP A 160 17.29 20.58 -22.83
C ASP A 160 15.86 21.10 -22.67
N ARG A 161 15.12 21.10 -23.78
CA ARG A 161 13.67 21.33 -23.77
C ARG A 161 12.98 20.00 -23.56
N VAL A 162 12.08 19.97 -22.57
CA VAL A 162 11.34 18.77 -22.17
C VAL A 162 9.86 19.12 -22.00
N GLU A 163 8.99 18.17 -22.32
CA GLU A 163 7.56 18.26 -22.01
C GLU A 163 7.35 17.61 -20.65
N ILE A 164 7.12 18.42 -19.62
CA ILE A 164 6.78 17.90 -18.28
C ILE A 164 5.29 17.67 -18.17
N ARG A 165 4.89 16.71 -17.29
CA ARG A 165 3.50 16.51 -16.90
C ARG A 165 3.24 17.21 -15.59
N LYS A 166 2.31 18.17 -15.58
CA LYS A 166 1.94 18.96 -14.40
C LYS A 166 0.57 18.52 -13.89
N ASP A 167 0.44 18.40 -12.58
CA ASP A 167 -0.86 18.14 -11.96
C ASP A 167 -1.77 19.37 -12.11
N PRO A 168 -2.96 19.25 -12.73
CA PRO A 168 -3.90 20.36 -12.89
C PRO A 168 -4.40 20.93 -11.56
N LEU A 169 -4.36 20.14 -10.48
CA LEU A 169 -4.73 20.58 -9.13
C LEU A 169 -3.55 21.23 -8.36
N GLY A 170 -2.33 21.10 -8.87
CA GLY A 170 -1.12 21.63 -8.24
C GLY A 170 -0.78 20.99 -6.89
N LEU A 171 -1.26 19.78 -6.63
CA LEU A 171 -1.04 19.04 -5.38
C LEU A 171 0.18 18.13 -5.44
N LEU A 172 0.62 17.76 -6.64
CA LEU A 172 1.73 16.86 -6.90
C LEU A 172 2.80 17.57 -7.71
N ASP A 173 4.05 17.21 -7.45
CA ASP A 173 5.19 17.72 -8.20
C ASP A 173 5.15 17.25 -9.66
N PRO A 174 5.58 18.07 -10.63
CA PRO A 174 5.54 17.73 -12.04
C PRO A 174 6.51 16.59 -12.35
N ARG A 175 6.15 15.76 -13.34
CA ARG A 175 6.91 14.59 -13.77
C ARG A 175 7.63 14.85 -15.08
N LEU A 176 8.90 14.43 -15.16
CA LEU A 176 9.67 14.39 -16.40
C LEU A 176 9.20 13.25 -17.32
N PRO A 177 9.37 13.41 -18.66
CA PRO A 177 9.03 12.36 -19.62
C PRO A 177 9.87 11.10 -19.42
N ASP A 178 9.31 9.96 -19.84
CA ASP A 178 10.05 8.70 -19.81
C ASP A 178 11.19 8.70 -20.81
N SER A 179 12.33 8.18 -20.42
CA SER A 179 13.38 7.84 -21.37
C SER A 179 12.97 6.64 -22.24
N PRO A 180 13.58 6.46 -23.43
CA PRO A 180 13.29 5.32 -24.30
C PRO A 180 13.41 3.96 -23.59
N ASP A 181 14.34 3.84 -22.63
CA ASP A 181 14.61 2.62 -21.89
C ASP A 181 13.54 2.32 -20.80
N GLN A 182 12.74 3.32 -20.43
CA GLN A 182 11.73 3.23 -19.39
C GLN A 182 10.32 2.88 -19.91
N ARG A 183 10.14 2.69 -21.22
CA ARG A 183 8.81 2.47 -21.84
C ARG A 183 7.99 1.36 -21.19
N ASN A 184 8.64 0.31 -20.70
CA ASN A 184 7.97 -0.85 -20.11
C ASN A 184 7.85 -0.76 -18.59
N THR A 185 8.48 0.22 -17.93
CA THR A 185 8.54 0.33 -16.48
C THR A 185 7.15 0.48 -15.89
N THR A 186 6.31 1.35 -16.47
CA THR A 186 4.92 1.56 -16.03
C THR A 186 4.10 0.28 -16.05
N GLN A 187 4.19 -0.49 -17.14
CA GLN A 187 3.44 -1.74 -17.28
C GLN A 187 3.88 -2.76 -16.22
N ILE A 188 5.18 -2.86 -15.97
CA ILE A 188 5.74 -3.74 -14.94
C ILE A 188 5.27 -3.31 -13.55
N THR A 189 5.35 -2.02 -13.24
CA THR A 189 4.93 -1.48 -11.93
C THR A 189 3.45 -1.69 -11.68
N ILE A 190 2.59 -1.45 -12.68
CA ILE A 190 1.15 -1.72 -12.61
C ILE A 190 0.90 -3.23 -12.43
N ALA A 191 1.56 -4.09 -13.19
CA ALA A 191 1.39 -5.53 -13.10
C ALA A 191 1.81 -6.07 -11.72
N VAL A 192 2.93 -5.60 -11.17
CA VAL A 192 3.40 -5.95 -9.82
C VAL A 192 2.39 -5.49 -8.76
N THR A 193 1.93 -4.24 -8.85
CA THR A 193 0.93 -3.69 -7.91
C THR A 193 -0.37 -4.47 -7.96
N ALA A 194 -0.88 -4.79 -9.16
CA ALA A 194 -2.07 -5.60 -9.33
C ALA A 194 -1.88 -7.03 -8.77
N GLY A 195 -0.73 -7.66 -9.05
CA GLY A 195 -0.39 -8.98 -8.54
C GLY A 195 -0.32 -9.01 -7.00
N LEU A 196 0.31 -8.01 -6.37
CA LEU A 196 0.36 -7.88 -4.92
C LEU A 196 -1.03 -7.63 -4.32
N THR A 197 -1.86 -6.80 -4.95
CA THR A 197 -3.24 -6.56 -4.54
C THR A 197 -4.05 -7.85 -4.53
N LEU A 198 -3.96 -8.64 -5.60
CA LEU A 198 -4.61 -9.94 -5.70
C LEU A 198 -4.08 -10.92 -4.65
N LEU A 199 -2.78 -10.93 -4.40
CA LEU A 199 -2.16 -11.80 -3.40
C LEU A 199 -2.66 -11.46 -1.98
N VAL A 200 -2.74 -10.19 -1.62
CA VAL A 200 -3.30 -9.73 -0.34
C VAL A 200 -4.77 -10.14 -0.23
N ALA A 201 -5.57 -9.88 -1.26
CA ALA A 201 -6.99 -10.22 -1.29
C ALA A 201 -7.20 -11.75 -1.17
N ALA A 202 -6.48 -12.54 -1.97
CA ALA A 202 -6.59 -14.00 -1.95
C ALA A 202 -6.15 -14.60 -0.62
N SER A 203 -5.04 -14.12 -0.05
CA SER A 203 -4.53 -14.60 1.24
C SER A 203 -5.51 -14.28 2.38
N THR A 204 -6.10 -13.09 2.38
CA THR A 204 -7.11 -12.67 3.35
C THR A 204 -8.39 -13.49 3.18
N PHE A 205 -8.87 -13.66 1.96
CA PHE A 205 -10.05 -14.48 1.66
C PHE A 205 -9.86 -15.94 2.10
N TYR A 206 -8.74 -16.55 1.71
CA TYR A 206 -8.41 -17.93 2.09
C TYR A 206 -8.33 -18.12 3.61
N GLY A 207 -7.67 -17.20 4.31
CA GLY A 207 -7.63 -17.20 5.77
C GLY A 207 -9.00 -17.16 6.40
N GLY A 208 -9.90 -16.32 5.84
CA GLY A 208 -11.26 -16.18 6.31
C GLY A 208 -12.16 -17.40 6.07
N GLN A 209 -12.02 -18.09 4.93
CA GLN A 209 -12.81 -19.28 4.61
C GLN A 209 -12.43 -20.49 5.48
N ARG A 210 -11.15 -20.63 5.83
CA ARG A 210 -10.64 -21.77 6.59
C ARG A 210 -10.45 -21.48 8.09
N ARG A 211 -11.12 -20.47 8.63
CA ARG A 211 -11.06 -20.21 10.10
C ARG A 211 -11.63 -21.40 10.87
N ARG A 212 -10.88 -21.81 11.91
CA ARG A 212 -11.33 -22.80 12.86
C ARG A 212 -12.38 -22.15 13.76
N GLY A 213 -13.57 -22.73 13.83
CA GLY A 213 -14.64 -22.28 14.73
C GLY A 213 -14.35 -22.64 16.17
#